data_3784d9f15e3ccc43df33fd649d781ee0
#
_entry.id   3784d9f15e3ccc43df33fd649d781ee0
#
_cell.length_a   1.000
_cell.length_b   1.000
_cell.length_c   1.000
_cell.angle_alpha   90.00
_cell.angle_beta   90.00
_cell.angle_gamma   90.00
#
_symmetry.space_group_name_H-M   'P 1'
#
loop_
_entity.id
_entity.type
_entity.pdbx_description
1 polymer ?
#
loop_
_entity_poly.entity_id
_entity_poly.type
_entity_poly.pdbx_seq_one_letter_code
_entity_poly.pdbx_strand_id
1 'polypeptide(L)'
;MFKSAAENYEIIRFMEHGNRWHPAMDCVQGELLIDRVRRCPEGEKEEGFGWIRQLAQQLERFHRCRSGQCYRYVNPYSVMITRDGQIMLLDLDAQSNAFVLKNMQKRAMRNHFVKPLLHIRDHTRLFADFYGFGKTVQFLMASTIPDPPLTRCESRKLYRITEKCLSEDPKRVYQ
;
A
#
# COMPACT_ATOMS: atom_id res chain seq x y z
N MET A 1 -6.43 -25.17 4.98
CA MET A 1 -6.56 -24.68 6.36
C MET A 1 -6.34 -23.17 6.35
N PHE A 2 -7.41 -22.40 6.37
CA PHE A 2 -7.30 -20.94 6.46
C PHE A 2 -6.89 -20.59 7.89
N LYS A 3 -5.67 -20.09 8.07
CA LYS A 3 -5.25 -19.56 9.36
C LYS A 3 -6.24 -18.50 9.81
N SER A 4 -6.53 -18.49 11.10
CA SER A 4 -7.24 -17.37 11.74
C SER A 4 -6.61 -16.06 11.28
N ALA A 5 -7.39 -15.19 10.68
CA ALA A 5 -6.90 -14.04 9.94
C ALA A 5 -6.25 -12.96 10.83
N ALA A 6 -6.37 -13.02 12.15
CA ALA A 6 -5.89 -11.99 13.06
C ALA A 6 -4.55 -12.41 13.70
N GLU A 7 -3.48 -11.81 13.25
CA GLU A 7 -2.13 -11.93 13.81
C GLU A 7 -1.63 -10.57 14.30
N ASN A 8 -0.59 -10.56 15.14
CA ASN A 8 0.09 -9.34 15.54
C ASN A 8 1.19 -9.01 14.51
N TYR A 9 1.20 -7.76 14.06
CA TYR A 9 2.18 -7.25 13.12
C TYR A 9 2.91 -6.03 13.68
N GLU A 10 4.21 -5.97 13.48
CA GLU A 10 4.99 -4.77 13.73
C GLU A 10 4.75 -3.77 12.61
N ILE A 11 4.23 -2.59 12.99
CA ILE A 11 3.82 -1.52 12.10
C ILE A 11 4.58 -0.23 12.38
N ILE A 12 4.51 0.70 11.43
CA ILE A 12 4.95 2.07 11.64
C ILE A 12 3.71 2.90 11.95
N ARG A 13 3.69 3.47 13.17
CA ARG A 13 2.67 4.44 13.58
C ARG A 13 3.24 5.84 13.42
N PHE A 14 2.52 6.71 12.73
CA PHE A 14 2.91 8.10 12.57
C PHE A 14 2.21 8.94 13.64
N MET A 15 3.02 9.63 14.45
CA MET A 15 2.55 10.51 15.52
C MET A 15 2.88 11.96 15.18
N GLU A 16 1.93 12.85 15.42
CA GLU A 16 2.10 14.28 15.21
C GLU A 16 2.44 14.98 16.52
N HIS A 17 3.56 15.70 16.53
CA HIS A 17 3.94 16.60 17.59
C HIS A 17 4.24 17.99 17.03
N GLY A 18 3.36 18.96 17.33
CA GLY A 18 3.42 20.27 16.68
C GLY A 18 3.19 20.12 15.18
N ASN A 19 4.09 20.69 14.35
CA ASN A 19 4.00 20.61 12.89
C ASN A 19 4.86 19.47 12.29
N ARG A 20 5.31 18.53 13.11
CA ARG A 20 6.19 17.44 12.65
C ARG A 20 5.56 16.07 12.92
N TRP A 21 5.72 15.19 11.94
CA TRP A 21 5.37 13.78 12.05
C TRP A 21 6.57 12.96 12.49
N HIS A 22 6.37 12.06 13.45
CA HIS A 22 7.40 11.16 13.95
C HIS A 22 6.95 9.71 13.77
N PRO A 23 7.81 8.84 13.20
CA PRO A 23 7.50 7.41 13.16
C PRO A 23 7.73 6.79 14.52
N ALA A 24 6.81 5.94 14.93
CA ALA A 24 6.95 5.09 16.12
C ALA A 24 6.66 3.64 15.73
N MET A 25 7.45 2.70 16.27
CA MET A 25 7.19 1.28 16.10
C MET A 25 6.12 0.84 17.08
N ASP A 26 5.18 0.02 16.60
CA ASP A 26 4.10 -0.51 17.40
C ASP A 26 3.77 -1.94 16.94
N CYS A 27 3.13 -2.71 17.77
CA CYS A 27 2.67 -4.06 17.46
C CYS A 27 1.14 -4.09 17.57
N VAL A 28 0.48 -4.35 16.47
CA VAL A 28 -0.97 -4.23 16.34
C VAL A 28 -1.58 -5.50 15.76
N GLN A 29 -2.72 -5.87 16.28
CA GLN A 29 -3.48 -7.01 15.78
C GLN A 29 -4.32 -6.64 14.56
N GLY A 30 -4.27 -7.48 13.53
CA GLY A 30 -5.05 -7.32 12.31
C GLY A 30 -4.74 -8.40 11.30
N GLU A 31 -5.10 -8.16 10.06
CA GLU A 31 -4.79 -9.06 8.94
C GLU A 31 -4.14 -8.30 7.79
N LEU A 32 -3.35 -9.01 6.99
CA LEU A 32 -2.77 -8.42 5.79
C LEU A 32 -3.87 -8.11 4.77
N LEU A 33 -3.66 -7.07 3.98
CA LEU A 33 -4.60 -6.68 2.92
C LEU A 33 -4.82 -7.85 1.94
N ILE A 34 -3.77 -8.57 1.57
CA ILE A 34 -3.87 -9.74 0.69
C ILE A 34 -4.79 -10.83 1.28
N ASP A 35 -4.66 -11.11 2.57
CA ASP A 35 -5.45 -12.13 3.26
C ASP A 35 -6.90 -11.72 3.38
N ARG A 36 -7.15 -10.45 3.70
CA ARG A 36 -8.52 -9.90 3.77
C ARG A 36 -9.24 -10.03 2.43
N VAL A 37 -8.59 -9.67 1.34
CA VAL A 37 -9.17 -9.72 0.00
C VAL A 37 -9.41 -11.16 -0.45
N ARG A 38 -8.48 -12.08 -0.17
CA ARG A 38 -8.64 -13.51 -0.48
C ARG A 38 -9.73 -14.18 0.34
N ARG A 39 -9.83 -13.83 1.61
CA ARG A 39 -10.84 -14.40 2.53
C ARG A 39 -12.23 -13.91 2.21
N CYS A 40 -12.38 -12.64 1.90
CA CYS A 40 -13.67 -12.01 1.62
C CYS A 40 -13.49 -10.91 0.56
N PRO A 41 -13.57 -11.28 -0.73
CA PRO A 41 -13.44 -10.31 -1.82
C PRO A 41 -14.62 -9.35 -1.92
N GLU A 42 -15.77 -9.75 -1.38
CA GLU A 42 -16.98 -8.93 -1.33
C GLU A 42 -16.89 -7.93 -0.17
N GLY A 43 -17.37 -6.73 -0.38
CA GLY A 43 -17.38 -5.70 0.65
C GLY A 43 -18.01 -4.40 0.21
N GLU A 44 -18.23 -3.51 1.15
CA GLU A 44 -18.78 -2.19 0.87
C GLU A 44 -17.79 -1.37 0.02
N LYS A 45 -18.33 -0.73 -1.02
CA LYS A 45 -17.55 0.14 -1.91
C LYS A 45 -16.78 1.22 -1.14
N GLU A 46 -17.42 1.83 -0.14
CA GLU A 46 -16.81 2.89 0.67
C GLU A 46 -15.64 2.38 1.52
N GLU A 47 -15.70 1.13 1.96
CA GLU A 47 -14.58 0.49 2.67
C GLU A 47 -13.33 0.42 1.78
N GLY A 48 -13.50 -0.04 0.55
CA GLY A 48 -12.40 -0.11 -0.43
C GLY A 48 -11.81 1.26 -0.76
N PHE A 49 -12.63 2.27 -0.94
CA PHE A 49 -12.17 3.66 -1.13
C PHE A 49 -11.44 4.18 0.12
N GLY A 50 -11.94 3.84 1.30
CA GLY A 50 -11.29 4.16 2.56
C GLY A 50 -9.86 3.58 2.66
N TRP A 51 -9.68 2.34 2.26
CA TRP A 51 -8.34 1.71 2.22
C TRP A 51 -7.38 2.43 1.29
N ILE A 52 -7.82 2.75 0.08
CA ILE A 52 -7.00 3.46 -0.92
C ILE A 52 -6.59 4.84 -0.37
N ARG A 53 -7.52 5.59 0.19
CA ARG A 53 -7.27 6.90 0.77
C ARG A 53 -6.30 6.83 1.94
N GLN A 54 -6.52 5.90 2.87
CA GLN A 54 -5.65 5.73 4.03
C GLN A 54 -4.25 5.27 3.64
N LEU A 55 -4.12 4.39 2.65
CA LEU A 55 -2.81 3.96 2.14
C LEU A 55 -2.02 5.15 1.58
N ALA A 56 -2.67 5.99 0.79
CA ALA A 56 -2.06 7.21 0.28
C ALA A 56 -1.60 8.14 1.42
N GLN A 57 -2.41 8.31 2.46
CA GLN A 57 -2.07 9.11 3.63
C GLN A 57 -0.88 8.51 4.42
N GLN A 58 -0.83 7.21 4.57
CA GLN A 58 0.28 6.52 5.25
C GLN A 58 1.60 6.72 4.50
N LEU A 59 1.58 6.62 3.18
CA LEU A 59 2.76 6.87 2.34
C LEU A 59 3.20 8.34 2.41
N GLU A 60 2.26 9.27 2.37
CA GLU A 60 2.57 10.71 2.52
C GLU A 60 3.26 10.98 3.86
N ARG A 61 2.76 10.43 4.95
CA ARG A 61 3.36 10.56 6.29
C ARG A 61 4.75 9.93 6.35
N PHE A 62 4.92 8.77 5.74
CA PHE A 62 6.22 8.11 5.64
C PHE A 62 7.23 9.00 4.92
N HIS A 63 6.88 9.56 3.77
CA HIS A 63 7.76 10.43 3.00
C HIS A 63 8.11 11.72 3.74
N ARG A 64 7.18 12.28 4.50
CA ARG A 64 7.42 13.46 5.34
C ARG A 64 8.35 13.16 6.51
N CYS A 65 8.20 12.00 7.16
CA CYS A 65 9.04 11.61 8.29
C CYS A 65 10.47 11.25 7.87
N ARG A 66 10.63 10.67 6.70
CA ARG A 66 11.90 10.15 6.19
C ARG A 66 12.24 10.82 4.88
N SER A 67 12.58 12.11 4.94
CA SER A 67 12.93 12.95 3.79
C SER A 67 13.68 12.23 2.69
N GLY A 68 13.06 12.09 1.52
CA GLY A 68 13.68 11.50 0.35
C GLY A 68 13.87 9.98 0.36
N GLN A 69 13.45 9.30 1.43
CA GLN A 69 13.45 7.83 1.47
C GLN A 69 12.11 7.28 1.00
N CYS A 70 12.15 6.25 0.14
CA CYS A 70 10.95 5.51 -0.23
C CYS A 70 10.72 4.32 0.70
N TYR A 71 9.46 3.93 0.84
CA TYR A 71 9.07 2.69 1.52
C TYR A 71 9.52 1.47 0.70
N ARG A 72 9.52 1.59 -0.62
CA ARG A 72 10.02 0.69 -1.66
C ARG A 72 9.14 -0.51 -1.99
N TYR A 73 8.55 -1.15 -0.99
CA TYR A 73 7.79 -2.40 -1.19
C TYR A 73 6.32 -2.25 -0.82
N VAL A 74 5.66 -1.23 -1.40
CA VAL A 74 4.20 -1.06 -1.28
C VAL A 74 3.51 -2.13 -2.11
N ASN A 75 2.81 -3.03 -1.44
CA ASN A 75 2.06 -4.12 -2.06
C ASN A 75 1.05 -4.70 -1.06
N PRO A 76 0.14 -5.59 -1.46
CA PRO A 76 -0.85 -6.14 -0.53
C PRO A 76 -0.29 -6.97 0.63
N TYR A 77 0.97 -7.39 0.58
CA TYR A 77 1.64 -8.11 1.68
C TYR A 77 2.29 -7.20 2.72
N SER A 78 2.51 -5.92 2.39
CA SER A 78 3.14 -4.94 3.30
C SER A 78 2.15 -4.01 3.98
N VAL A 79 0.88 -4.19 3.72
CA VAL A 79 -0.22 -3.38 4.25
C VAL A 79 -1.12 -4.27 5.08
N MET A 80 -1.45 -3.82 6.29
CA MET A 80 -2.40 -4.52 7.13
C MET A 80 -3.64 -3.67 7.43
N ILE A 81 -4.72 -4.37 7.76
CA ILE A 81 -5.97 -3.78 8.23
C ILE A 81 -6.12 -4.15 9.69
N THR A 82 -6.25 -3.15 10.56
CA THR A 82 -6.50 -3.35 11.98
C THR A 82 -7.93 -3.84 12.22
N ARG A 83 -8.23 -4.27 13.45
CA ARG A 83 -9.60 -4.69 13.83
C ARG A 83 -10.66 -3.62 13.63
N ASP A 84 -10.29 -2.36 13.81
CA ASP A 84 -11.16 -1.21 13.60
C ASP A 84 -11.15 -0.67 12.15
N GLY A 85 -10.57 -1.43 11.22
CA GLY A 85 -10.60 -1.14 9.79
C GLY A 85 -9.59 -0.10 9.31
N GLN A 86 -8.56 0.20 10.09
CA GLN A 86 -7.52 1.16 9.70
C GLN A 86 -6.41 0.48 8.90
N ILE A 87 -5.90 1.18 7.91
CA ILE A 87 -4.72 0.76 7.12
C ILE A 87 -3.44 1.19 7.82
N MET A 88 -2.51 0.25 7.95
CA MET A 88 -1.17 0.47 8.49
C MET A 88 -0.10 -0.11 7.58
N LEU A 89 1.02 0.58 7.47
CA LEU A 89 2.22 0.04 6.82
C LEU A 89 2.99 -0.84 7.80
N LEU A 90 3.43 -2.01 7.33
CA LEU A 90 4.33 -2.86 8.11
C LEU A 90 5.71 -2.20 8.23
N ASP A 91 6.35 -2.37 9.37
CA ASP A 91 7.77 -2.03 9.54
C ASP A 91 8.62 -3.07 8.82
N LEU A 92 9.20 -2.69 7.68
CA LEU A 92 10.01 -3.59 6.86
C LEU A 92 11.39 -3.90 7.46
N ASP A 93 11.83 -3.11 8.42
CA ASP A 93 13.08 -3.36 9.15
C ASP A 93 12.90 -4.41 10.27
N ALA A 94 11.66 -4.68 10.66
CA ALA A 94 11.36 -5.71 11.64
C ALA A 94 11.56 -7.11 11.07
N GLN A 95 12.26 -7.96 11.80
CA GLN A 95 12.54 -9.33 11.37
C GLN A 95 11.26 -10.16 11.19
N SER A 96 10.23 -9.93 11.99
CA SER A 96 8.93 -10.57 11.86
C SER A 96 8.24 -10.30 10.51
N ASN A 97 8.59 -9.21 9.85
CA ASN A 97 8.07 -8.81 8.55
C ASN A 97 8.99 -9.18 7.37
N ALA A 98 10.02 -9.99 7.60
CA ALA A 98 10.92 -10.46 6.54
C ALA A 98 10.21 -11.20 5.40
N PHE A 99 9.03 -11.74 5.65
CA PHE A 99 8.21 -12.41 4.64
C PHE A 99 7.82 -11.48 3.47
N VAL A 100 7.69 -10.17 3.71
CA VAL A 100 7.39 -9.19 2.65
C VAL A 100 8.50 -9.18 1.60
N LEU A 101 9.76 -9.08 2.04
CA LEU A 101 10.91 -9.10 1.14
C LEU A 101 11.05 -10.44 0.44
N LYS A 102 10.83 -11.55 1.14
CA LYS A 102 10.84 -12.88 0.54
C LYS A 102 9.79 -13.02 -0.57
N ASN A 103 8.58 -12.50 -0.35
CA ASN A 103 7.53 -12.51 -1.37
C ASN A 103 7.92 -11.64 -2.57
N MET A 104 8.55 -10.49 -2.35
CA MET A 104 8.96 -9.59 -3.43
C MET A 104 10.22 -10.06 -4.18
N GLN A 105 10.92 -11.07 -3.68
CA GLN A 105 11.99 -11.76 -4.40
C GLN A 105 11.46 -12.77 -5.42
N LYS A 106 10.26 -13.27 -5.26
CA LYS A 106 9.61 -14.15 -6.25
C LYS A 106 9.38 -13.36 -7.54
N ARG A 107 9.86 -13.92 -8.66
CA ARG A 107 9.84 -13.23 -9.97
C ARG A 107 8.47 -12.67 -10.34
N ALA A 108 7.40 -13.43 -10.17
CA ALA A 108 6.06 -13.00 -10.49
C ALA A 108 5.61 -11.78 -9.65
N MET A 109 5.85 -11.80 -8.34
CA MET A 109 5.49 -10.72 -7.42
C MET A 109 6.36 -9.49 -7.66
N ARG A 110 7.66 -9.67 -7.86
CA ARG A 110 8.60 -8.60 -8.16
C ARG A 110 8.22 -7.87 -9.45
N ASN A 111 7.95 -8.61 -10.52
CA ASN A 111 7.56 -8.02 -11.80
C ASN A 111 6.23 -7.28 -11.74
N HIS A 112 5.35 -7.68 -10.85
CA HIS A 112 4.03 -7.08 -10.71
C HIS A 112 4.04 -5.80 -9.85
N PHE A 113 4.71 -5.82 -8.69
CA PHE A 113 4.63 -4.75 -7.70
C PHE A 113 5.86 -3.86 -7.60
N VAL A 114 7.00 -4.30 -8.08
CA VAL A 114 8.27 -3.57 -7.93
C VAL A 114 8.68 -2.96 -9.27
N LYS A 115 8.84 -1.63 -9.29
CA LYS A 115 9.34 -0.93 -10.48
C LYS A 115 10.78 -1.35 -10.76
N PRO A 116 11.12 -1.72 -12.01
CA PRO A 116 12.50 -1.99 -12.38
C PRO A 116 13.41 -0.79 -12.13
N LEU A 117 14.53 -1.01 -11.44
CA LEU A 117 15.46 0.04 -11.00
C LEU A 117 16.43 0.53 -12.11
N LEU A 118 16.13 0.29 -13.37
CA LEU A 118 17.07 0.41 -14.48
C LEU A 118 17.72 1.78 -14.65
N HIS A 119 17.17 2.87 -14.14
CA HIS A 119 17.76 4.23 -14.24
C HIS A 119 17.26 5.17 -13.15
N ILE A 120 17.41 4.83 -11.86
CA ILE A 120 16.95 5.72 -10.81
C ILE A 120 17.98 6.79 -10.50
N ARG A 121 17.77 8.00 -10.97
CA ARG A 121 18.38 9.20 -10.42
C ARG A 121 17.72 9.54 -9.08
N ASP A 122 18.41 10.23 -8.19
CA ASP A 122 17.99 10.45 -6.79
C ASP A 122 16.56 10.95 -6.57
N HIS A 123 16.00 11.73 -7.51
CA HIS A 123 14.63 12.25 -7.39
C HIS A 123 13.54 11.24 -7.80
N THR A 124 13.91 10.08 -8.30
CA THR A 124 12.95 9.07 -8.76
C THR A 124 12.66 7.99 -7.72
N ARG A 125 13.27 8.07 -6.53
CA ARG A 125 13.07 7.08 -5.47
C ARG A 125 11.62 6.97 -5.02
N LEU A 126 10.91 8.10 -4.90
CA LEU A 126 9.50 8.12 -4.52
C LEU A 126 8.60 7.45 -5.57
N PHE A 127 9.02 7.39 -6.83
CA PHE A 127 8.24 6.72 -7.88
C PHE A 127 8.09 5.22 -7.66
N ALA A 128 9.00 4.59 -6.92
CA ALA A 128 8.84 3.19 -6.53
C ALA A 128 7.58 3.00 -5.66
N ASP A 129 7.32 3.94 -4.76
CA ASP A 129 6.14 3.90 -3.90
C ASP A 129 4.86 4.24 -4.66
N PHE A 130 4.90 5.20 -5.57
CA PHE A 130 3.75 5.49 -6.44
C PHE A 130 3.42 4.31 -7.33
N TYR A 131 4.43 3.65 -7.89
CA TYR A 131 4.25 2.45 -8.69
C TYR A 131 3.61 1.32 -7.87
N GLY A 132 4.15 1.01 -6.69
CA GLY A 132 3.60 0.01 -5.79
C GLY A 132 2.19 0.34 -5.33
N PHE A 133 1.90 1.61 -5.04
CA PHE A 133 0.57 2.09 -4.73
C PHE A 133 -0.40 1.87 -5.89
N GLY A 134 -0.04 2.29 -7.10
CA GLY A 134 -0.86 2.11 -8.29
C GLY A 134 -1.15 0.63 -8.58
N LYS A 135 -0.15 -0.23 -8.45
CA LYS A 135 -0.33 -1.69 -8.60
C LYS A 135 -1.21 -2.28 -7.50
N THR A 136 -1.12 -1.79 -6.28
CA THR A 136 -1.99 -2.21 -5.18
C THR A 136 -3.43 -1.80 -5.43
N VAL A 137 -3.67 -0.60 -5.92
CA VAL A 137 -5.02 -0.14 -6.32
C VAL A 137 -5.58 -1.01 -7.45
N GLN A 138 -4.79 -1.30 -8.48
CA GLN A 138 -5.19 -2.21 -9.57
C GLN A 138 -5.54 -3.61 -9.03
N PHE A 139 -4.75 -4.13 -8.11
CA PHE A 139 -5.02 -5.40 -7.45
C PHE A 139 -6.37 -5.37 -6.73
N LEU A 140 -6.66 -4.33 -5.96
CA LEU A 140 -7.94 -4.16 -5.28
C LEU A 140 -9.11 -4.10 -6.26
N MET A 141 -8.98 -3.34 -7.34
CA MET A 141 -10.01 -3.25 -8.39
C MET A 141 -10.29 -4.59 -9.05
N ALA A 142 -9.26 -5.38 -9.29
CA ALA A 142 -9.38 -6.68 -9.97
C ALA A 142 -9.84 -7.82 -9.03
N SER A 143 -9.55 -7.71 -7.74
CA SER A 143 -9.71 -8.81 -6.77
C SER A 143 -10.84 -8.59 -5.77
N THR A 144 -11.48 -7.43 -5.76
CA THR A 144 -12.64 -7.14 -4.90
C THR A 144 -13.92 -7.02 -5.71
N ILE A 145 -15.03 -7.33 -5.05
CA ILE A 145 -16.38 -7.20 -5.60
C ILE A 145 -17.11 -6.15 -4.73
N PRO A 146 -17.09 -4.87 -5.13
CA PRO A 146 -17.71 -3.82 -4.33
C PRO A 146 -19.23 -3.85 -4.42
N ASP A 147 -19.89 -3.57 -3.30
CA ASP A 147 -21.32 -3.40 -3.19
C ASP A 147 -21.65 -2.00 -2.59
N PRO A 148 -22.41 -1.14 -3.28
CA PRO A 148 -22.86 -1.29 -4.67
C PRO A 148 -21.68 -1.27 -5.66
N PRO A 149 -21.87 -1.75 -6.90
CA PRO A 149 -20.82 -1.73 -7.92
C PRO A 149 -20.29 -0.31 -8.20
N LEU A 150 -19.05 -0.23 -8.64
CA LEU A 150 -18.45 1.04 -9.05
C LEU A 150 -19.23 1.66 -10.21
N THR A 151 -19.52 2.95 -10.10
CA THR A 151 -20.05 3.73 -11.21
C THR A 151 -18.95 3.94 -12.28
N ARG A 152 -19.36 4.30 -13.49
CA ARG A 152 -18.39 4.64 -14.56
C ARG A 152 -17.46 5.79 -14.15
N CYS A 153 -18.00 6.77 -13.43
CA CYS A 153 -17.23 7.92 -12.95
C CYS A 153 -16.17 7.48 -11.94
N GLU A 154 -16.53 6.65 -10.97
CA GLU A 154 -15.62 6.11 -9.97
C GLU A 154 -14.53 5.25 -10.60
N SER A 155 -14.91 4.34 -11.51
CA SER A 155 -13.94 3.52 -12.25
C SER A 155 -12.95 4.37 -13.04
N ARG A 156 -13.42 5.43 -13.72
CA ARG A 156 -12.55 6.35 -14.45
C ARG A 156 -11.60 7.11 -13.53
N LYS A 157 -12.07 7.55 -12.37
CA LYS A 157 -11.21 8.23 -11.39
C LYS A 157 -10.11 7.31 -10.89
N LEU A 158 -10.44 6.08 -10.51
CA LEU A 158 -9.45 5.08 -10.07
C LEU A 158 -8.46 4.76 -11.18
N TYR A 159 -8.94 4.58 -12.41
CA TYR A 159 -8.09 4.33 -13.57
C TYR A 159 -7.10 5.49 -13.80
N ARG A 160 -7.55 6.74 -13.73
CA ARG A 160 -6.66 7.92 -13.86
C ARG A 160 -5.62 7.98 -12.77
N ILE A 161 -5.97 7.62 -11.52
CA ILE A 161 -5.02 7.56 -10.42
C ILE A 161 -3.95 6.51 -10.72
N THR A 162 -4.35 5.32 -11.13
CA THR A 162 -3.40 4.25 -11.45
C THR A 162 -2.52 4.60 -12.64
N GLU A 163 -3.06 5.19 -13.70
CA GLU A 163 -2.27 5.65 -14.85
C GLU A 163 -1.19 6.65 -14.44
N LYS A 164 -1.54 7.62 -13.60
CA LYS A 164 -0.57 8.59 -13.08
C LYS A 164 0.51 7.90 -12.25
N CYS A 165 0.13 6.99 -11.36
CA CYS A 165 1.07 6.27 -10.51
C CYS A 165 2.05 5.38 -11.30
N LEU A 166 1.59 4.83 -12.42
CA LEU A 166 2.33 3.87 -13.24
C LEU A 166 3.04 4.53 -14.43
N SER A 167 2.86 5.84 -14.63
CA SER A 167 3.50 6.56 -15.73
C SER A 167 5.01 6.52 -15.62
N GLU A 168 5.68 6.30 -16.74
CA GLU A 168 7.13 6.40 -16.85
C GLU A 168 7.61 7.86 -16.99
N ASP A 169 6.70 8.78 -17.32
CA ASP A 169 7.01 10.20 -17.43
C ASP A 169 6.92 10.87 -16.06
N PRO A 170 8.06 11.37 -15.51
CA PRO A 170 8.09 12.06 -14.23
C PRO A 170 7.15 13.26 -14.14
N LYS A 171 6.85 13.91 -15.26
CA LYS A 171 5.94 15.05 -15.31
C LYS A 171 4.47 14.66 -15.16
N ARG A 172 4.14 13.39 -15.39
CA ARG A 172 2.78 12.86 -15.25
C ARG A 172 2.53 12.20 -13.90
N VAL A 173 3.59 11.77 -13.22
CA VAL A 173 3.54 11.16 -11.90
C VAL A 173 3.44 12.26 -10.86
N TYR A 174 2.29 12.74 -10.56
CA TYR A 174 2.04 13.77 -9.53
C TYR A 174 2.59 15.19 -9.81
N GLN A 175 1.71 15.96 -10.33
CA GLN A 175 1.60 17.38 -9.93
C GLN A 175 0.42 17.53 -8.99
#